data_f8f5f3a65e2f4e757d8ec3af3574a841
#
_entry.id   f8f5f3a65e2f4e757d8ec3af3574a841
#
_cell.length_a   1.000
_cell.length_b   1.000
_cell.length_c   1.000
_cell.angle_alpha   90.00
_cell.angle_beta   90.00
_cell.angle_gamma   90.00
#
_symmetry.space_group_name_H-M   'P 1'
#
loop_
_entity.id
_entity.type
_entity.pdbx_description
1 polymer ?
#
loop_
_entity_poly.entity_id
_entity_poly.type
_entity_poly.pdbx_seq_one_letter_code
_entity_poly.pdbx_strand_id
1 'polypeptide(L)'
;MKTNRRDFLKMTGLAGAGLAGAGLTGSVHVRNPQQSVDANPADFVHRQHFNMNGYAAPALDTVRVGVIGIGNRGRAALSRLVRIEGVRITALSDLYPEAVEQGLECVREYDHNPALYSNGEEEWKHVCDREDVDLIYLCTPWHLHAPQAIHAMEHDKHVATEIPAAQTLEECRKLVETSEQTRKHCMMLENVCYDFFEMMTLNMARRGFFGDIVHGEGAYIHELLRMNFSKTYYADQWRLKENIDRNGNLYPMHGLGSIAQIMNLNYGDRMDYLVSVSSGDFQMGPHAEKLAAGDDFWKPYVDRNYRGNMNTSIIRTAKGRTIMLQHDVTSPRPYTRIHLVSGTLGTARKYPAPARIATDHTGWVSEEEFHELEERYTPEITRRVGEMAREVGGHGGMDTLMDWRLIDCLRYGLPLDMDVYDAALWSAVIPLSEWSVAQGAMPARVPDFTDGAWESNRPLMDIELEKGGSTRLL
;
A
#
# COMPACT_ATOMS: atom_id res chain seq x y z
N MET A 1 8.27 29.80 46.51
CA MET A 1 8.92 30.78 45.63
C MET A 1 8.34 30.60 44.21
N LYS A 2 7.64 31.60 43.73
CA LYS A 2 7.06 31.57 42.37
C LYS A 2 8.13 32.09 41.41
N THR A 3 8.71 31.22 40.60
CA THR A 3 9.66 31.58 39.55
C THR A 3 8.86 32.15 38.35
N ASN A 4 9.23 33.33 37.91
CA ASN A 4 8.56 34.09 36.87
C ASN A 4 9.10 33.67 35.47
N ARG A 5 8.26 33.62 34.48
CA ARG A 5 8.53 33.23 33.07
C ARG A 5 9.72 33.98 32.43
N ARG A 6 10.08 35.13 32.95
CA ARG A 6 11.22 35.93 32.49
C ARG A 6 12.60 35.41 32.93
N ASP A 7 12.66 34.65 34.04
CA ASP A 7 13.92 34.12 34.55
C ASP A 7 14.30 32.81 33.87
N PHE A 8 13.32 32.07 33.33
CA PHE A 8 13.55 30.86 32.53
C PHE A 8 14.24 31.16 31.20
N LEU A 9 13.89 32.29 30.54
CA LEU A 9 14.47 32.68 29.24
C LEU A 9 15.89 33.28 29.35
N LYS A 10 16.35 33.66 30.54
CA LYS A 10 17.72 34.14 30.78
C LYS A 10 18.73 33.03 31.08
N MET A 11 18.27 31.85 31.43
CA MET A 11 19.15 30.69 31.71
C MET A 11 19.49 29.85 30.48
N THR A 12 18.81 30.03 29.34
CA THR A 12 19.08 29.33 28.07
C THR A 12 20.03 30.07 27.11
N GLY A 13 20.54 31.26 27.52
CA GLY A 13 21.37 32.12 26.66
C GLY A 13 22.87 32.10 26.89
N LEU A 14 23.39 31.30 27.83
CA LEU A 14 24.80 31.32 28.21
C LEU A 14 25.37 29.93 28.49
N ALA A 15 25.48 29.10 27.46
CA ALA A 15 26.32 27.90 27.52
C ALA A 15 26.89 27.59 26.11
N GLY A 16 27.72 28.47 25.65
CA GLY A 16 28.46 28.31 24.42
C GLY A 16 29.87 28.90 24.56
N ALA A 17 30.72 28.29 25.36
CA ALA A 17 32.20 28.39 25.23
C ALA A 17 32.91 27.51 26.27
N GLY A 18 33.57 26.44 25.83
CA GLY A 18 34.79 25.93 26.45
C GLY A 18 34.63 24.83 27.46
N LEU A 19 34.90 23.59 27.08
CA LEU A 19 35.79 22.68 27.81
C LEU A 19 36.22 21.56 26.85
N ALA A 20 37.47 21.66 26.42
CA ALA A 20 38.19 20.55 25.81
C ALA A 20 38.69 19.64 26.95
N GLY A 21 38.54 18.31 26.76
CA GLY A 21 39.35 17.38 27.50
C GLY A 21 38.68 16.06 27.87
N ALA A 22 39.26 14.99 27.28
CA ALA A 22 39.26 13.61 27.67
C ALA A 22 38.08 12.71 27.26
N GLY A 23 38.31 12.04 26.22
CA GLY A 23 37.96 10.76 25.63
C GLY A 23 37.08 9.78 26.38
N LEU A 24 35.96 9.47 25.71
CA LEU A 24 35.41 8.12 25.58
C LEU A 24 34.73 8.08 24.22
N THR A 25 35.45 7.47 23.26
CA THR A 25 35.04 7.31 21.88
C THR A 25 34.04 6.18 21.79
N GLY A 26 32.79 6.50 21.78
CA GLY A 26 31.72 5.71 21.19
C GLY A 26 31.13 6.53 20.08
N SER A 27 31.79 6.57 18.93
CA SER A 27 31.27 7.27 17.76
C SER A 27 30.15 6.45 17.11
N VAL A 28 28.91 6.78 17.44
CA VAL A 28 27.79 6.43 16.55
C VAL A 28 28.00 7.26 15.28
N HIS A 29 28.59 6.63 14.29
CA HIS A 29 28.68 7.20 12.94
C HIS A 29 27.27 7.12 12.31
N VAL A 30 26.47 8.14 12.52
CA VAL A 30 25.33 8.43 11.65
C VAL A 30 25.91 8.91 10.32
N ARG A 31 26.21 8.00 9.42
CA ARG A 31 26.40 8.34 8.01
C ARG A 31 25.02 8.66 7.42
N ASN A 32 24.75 9.94 7.29
CA ASN A 32 23.65 10.47 6.50
C ASN A 32 23.96 10.18 5.02
N PRO A 33 23.16 9.39 4.28
CA PRO A 33 23.25 9.43 2.84
C PRO A 33 22.77 10.83 2.42
N GLN A 34 23.67 11.64 1.85
CA GLN A 34 23.33 12.90 1.21
C GLN A 34 22.48 12.63 -0.04
N GLN A 35 21.21 12.33 0.15
CA GLN A 35 20.20 12.73 -0.82
C GLN A 35 20.02 14.24 -0.66
N SER A 36 19.97 14.97 -1.75
CA SER A 36 19.83 16.42 -1.81
C SER A 36 18.66 16.88 -0.92
N VAL A 37 18.99 17.40 0.24
CA VAL A 37 18.08 17.78 1.33
C VAL A 37 17.35 19.11 1.04
N ASP A 38 17.55 19.70 -0.13
CA ASP A 38 17.19 21.09 -0.43
C ASP A 38 15.84 21.29 -1.14
N ALA A 39 15.16 20.25 -1.60
CA ALA A 39 13.82 20.40 -2.18
C ALA A 39 12.76 20.06 -1.12
N ASN A 40 12.01 21.06 -0.69
CA ASN A 40 10.75 20.82 0.01
C ASN A 40 9.86 19.98 -0.92
N PRO A 41 9.27 18.84 -0.48
CA PRO A 41 8.29 18.09 -1.29
C PRO A 41 7.16 18.95 -1.88
N ALA A 42 7.00 20.19 -1.36
CA ALA A 42 6.03 21.18 -1.85
C ALA A 42 6.30 21.70 -3.29
N ASP A 43 7.48 21.52 -3.85
CA ASP A 43 7.83 22.05 -5.17
C ASP A 43 7.37 21.15 -6.32
N PHE A 44 6.71 20.04 -6.00
CA PHE A 44 6.12 19.15 -6.98
C PHE A 44 4.80 19.74 -7.51
N VAL A 45 4.72 19.98 -8.81
CA VAL A 45 3.49 20.39 -9.50
C VAL A 45 3.19 19.39 -10.60
N HIS A 46 2.09 18.64 -10.42
CA HIS A 46 1.51 17.85 -11.51
C HIS A 46 0.67 18.76 -12.42
N ARG A 47 0.67 18.46 -13.71
CA ARG A 47 -0.22 19.06 -14.69
C ARG A 47 -1.02 17.96 -15.37
N GLN A 48 -2.30 17.93 -15.09
CA GLN A 48 -3.20 16.89 -15.60
C GLN A 48 -3.37 17.00 -17.11
N HIS A 49 -3.06 15.92 -17.83
CA HIS A 49 -3.29 15.79 -19.27
C HIS A 49 -4.67 15.22 -19.59
N PHE A 50 -5.14 14.33 -18.74
CA PHE A 50 -6.42 13.67 -18.83
C PHE A 50 -6.84 13.22 -17.44
N ASN A 51 -8.12 13.42 -17.08
CA ASN A 51 -8.59 12.94 -15.77
C ASN A 51 -8.93 11.45 -15.86
N MET A 52 -8.13 10.61 -15.19
CA MET A 52 -8.36 9.16 -15.11
C MET A 52 -9.50 8.78 -14.18
N ASN A 53 -10.01 9.70 -13.34
CA ASN A 53 -11.15 9.41 -12.47
C ASN A 53 -12.40 9.09 -13.30
N GLY A 54 -12.95 7.90 -13.09
CA GLY A 54 -14.10 7.43 -13.85
C GLY A 54 -13.80 7.04 -15.29
N TYR A 55 -12.53 7.02 -15.71
CA TYR A 55 -12.15 6.48 -17.01
C TYR A 55 -12.51 5.00 -17.10
N ALA A 56 -13.12 4.61 -18.19
CA ALA A 56 -13.49 3.23 -18.52
C ALA A 56 -12.83 2.86 -19.85
N ALA A 57 -11.98 1.86 -19.85
CA ALA A 57 -11.42 1.31 -21.08
C ALA A 57 -12.47 0.52 -21.85
N PRO A 58 -12.30 0.28 -23.17
CA PRO A 58 -13.17 -0.60 -23.92
C PRO A 58 -13.30 -1.98 -23.27
N ALA A 59 -14.52 -2.54 -23.26
CA ALA A 59 -14.80 -3.85 -22.69
C ALA A 59 -14.00 -4.96 -23.37
N LEU A 60 -13.56 -5.94 -22.59
CA LEU A 60 -12.80 -7.11 -23.03
C LEU A 60 -13.60 -8.38 -22.74
N ASP A 61 -14.03 -9.11 -23.78
CA ASP A 61 -14.70 -10.42 -23.56
C ASP A 61 -13.81 -11.39 -22.77
N THR A 62 -12.52 -11.35 -23.05
CA THR A 62 -11.47 -12.09 -22.35
C THR A 62 -10.35 -11.14 -21.99
N VAL A 63 -9.96 -11.13 -20.71
CA VAL A 63 -8.80 -10.38 -20.21
C VAL A 63 -7.58 -11.28 -20.31
N ARG A 64 -6.67 -10.96 -21.25
CA ARG A 64 -5.43 -11.70 -21.48
C ARG A 64 -4.34 -11.14 -20.58
N VAL A 65 -3.87 -11.96 -19.65
CA VAL A 65 -3.00 -11.53 -18.55
C VAL A 65 -1.58 -12.04 -18.72
N GLY A 66 -0.61 -11.13 -18.69
CA GLY A 66 0.80 -11.42 -18.50
C GLY A 66 1.18 -11.19 -17.03
N VAL A 67 1.74 -12.20 -16.36
CA VAL A 67 2.16 -12.10 -14.96
C VAL A 67 3.67 -11.99 -14.88
N ILE A 68 4.16 -10.95 -14.20
CA ILE A 68 5.59 -10.68 -14.01
C ILE A 68 5.92 -10.75 -12.51
N GLY A 69 6.87 -11.63 -12.16
CA GLY A 69 7.19 -11.97 -10.77
C GLY A 69 6.35 -13.16 -10.28
N ILE A 70 6.92 -14.38 -10.35
CA ILE A 70 6.24 -15.64 -10.02
C ILE A 70 6.72 -16.18 -8.66
N GLY A 71 7.10 -15.29 -7.77
CA GLY A 71 7.41 -15.63 -6.38
C GLY A 71 6.17 -16.08 -5.59
N ASN A 72 6.27 -16.06 -4.26
CA ASN A 72 5.15 -16.46 -3.39
C ASN A 72 3.84 -15.72 -3.73
N ARG A 73 3.92 -14.41 -3.98
CA ARG A 73 2.76 -13.58 -4.27
C ARG A 73 2.20 -13.84 -5.68
N GLY A 74 3.08 -13.96 -6.69
CA GLY A 74 2.67 -14.24 -8.07
C GLY A 74 1.99 -15.59 -8.23
N ARG A 75 2.51 -16.66 -7.62
CA ARG A 75 1.84 -17.98 -7.63
C ARG A 75 0.47 -17.94 -6.97
N ALA A 76 0.36 -17.23 -5.83
CA ALA A 76 -0.92 -17.04 -5.17
C ALA A 76 -1.92 -16.25 -6.04
N ALA A 77 -1.45 -15.25 -6.78
CA ALA A 77 -2.28 -14.52 -7.75
C ALA A 77 -2.73 -15.43 -8.91
N LEU A 78 -1.82 -16.20 -9.50
CA LEU A 78 -2.15 -17.16 -10.56
C LEU A 78 -3.25 -18.13 -10.14
N SER A 79 -3.14 -18.71 -8.93
CA SER A 79 -4.12 -19.65 -8.40
C SER A 79 -5.52 -19.05 -8.24
N ARG A 80 -5.63 -17.73 -8.05
CA ARG A 80 -6.92 -17.03 -7.97
C ARG A 80 -7.42 -16.61 -9.36
N LEU A 81 -6.54 -16.02 -10.18
CA LEU A 81 -6.90 -15.50 -11.50
C LEU A 81 -7.47 -16.57 -12.42
N VAL A 82 -6.91 -17.78 -12.42
CA VAL A 82 -7.43 -18.90 -13.24
C VAL A 82 -8.85 -19.36 -12.88
N ARG A 83 -9.36 -18.95 -11.71
CA ARG A 83 -10.70 -19.23 -11.25
C ARG A 83 -11.71 -18.13 -11.57
N ILE A 84 -11.29 -17.08 -12.27
CA ILE A 84 -12.17 -15.98 -12.66
C ILE A 84 -12.57 -16.13 -14.13
N GLU A 85 -13.86 -16.15 -14.39
CA GLU A 85 -14.39 -16.23 -15.74
C GLU A 85 -13.85 -15.11 -16.64
N GLY A 86 -13.45 -15.47 -17.86
CA GLY A 86 -12.93 -14.50 -18.83
C GLY A 86 -11.46 -14.14 -18.64
N VAL A 87 -10.75 -14.78 -17.71
CA VAL A 87 -9.28 -14.64 -17.61
C VAL A 87 -8.58 -15.65 -18.52
N ARG A 88 -7.55 -15.19 -19.22
CA ARG A 88 -6.61 -16.05 -19.94
C ARG A 88 -5.17 -15.66 -19.60
N ILE A 89 -4.44 -16.54 -18.93
CA ILE A 89 -3.00 -16.33 -18.70
C ILE A 89 -2.25 -16.64 -19.99
N THR A 90 -1.59 -15.64 -20.59
CA THR A 90 -0.94 -15.73 -21.89
C THR A 90 0.60 -15.65 -21.81
N ALA A 91 1.13 -15.08 -20.72
CA ALA A 91 2.57 -15.01 -20.51
C ALA A 91 2.93 -15.03 -19.02
N LEU A 92 4.07 -15.66 -18.69
CA LEU A 92 4.67 -15.69 -17.37
C LEU A 92 6.12 -15.24 -17.46
N SER A 93 6.57 -14.36 -16.57
CA SER A 93 7.96 -13.92 -16.50
C SER A 93 8.45 -13.87 -15.06
N ASP A 94 9.64 -14.40 -14.84
CA ASP A 94 10.42 -14.26 -13.61
C ASP A 94 11.91 -14.36 -13.93
N LEU A 95 12.76 -13.78 -13.09
CA LEU A 95 14.20 -13.90 -13.22
C LEU A 95 14.67 -15.36 -13.05
N TYR A 96 13.96 -16.14 -12.25
CA TYR A 96 14.30 -17.53 -11.90
C TYR A 96 13.46 -18.51 -12.73
N PRO A 97 14.09 -19.37 -13.57
CA PRO A 97 13.37 -20.35 -14.37
C PRO A 97 12.47 -21.27 -13.56
N GLU A 98 12.92 -21.67 -12.36
CA GLU A 98 12.16 -22.54 -11.46
C GLU A 98 10.86 -21.88 -10.99
N ALA A 99 10.84 -20.57 -10.81
CA ALA A 99 9.64 -19.84 -10.45
C ALA A 99 8.63 -19.83 -11.60
N VAL A 100 9.09 -19.68 -12.84
CA VAL A 100 8.24 -19.74 -14.04
C VAL A 100 7.64 -21.13 -14.22
N GLU A 101 8.41 -22.19 -14.03
CA GLU A 101 7.91 -23.58 -14.08
C GLU A 101 6.83 -23.83 -13.02
N GLN A 102 7.05 -23.37 -11.77
CA GLN A 102 6.05 -23.46 -10.71
C GLN A 102 4.78 -22.66 -11.04
N GLY A 103 4.93 -21.50 -11.70
CA GLY A 103 3.78 -20.73 -12.20
C GLY A 103 3.01 -21.45 -13.29
N LEU A 104 3.71 -22.11 -14.21
CA LEU A 104 3.10 -22.92 -15.27
C LEU A 104 2.28 -24.09 -14.66
N GLU A 105 2.77 -24.73 -13.61
CA GLU A 105 2.03 -25.78 -12.90
C GLU A 105 0.71 -25.25 -12.33
N CYS A 106 0.69 -24.02 -11.77
CA CYS A 106 -0.52 -23.41 -11.22
C CYS A 106 -1.63 -23.19 -12.25
N VAL A 107 -1.30 -23.05 -13.54
CA VAL A 107 -2.27 -22.66 -14.58
C VAL A 107 -2.62 -23.79 -15.54
N ARG A 108 -1.80 -24.83 -15.61
CA ARG A 108 -1.94 -25.92 -16.58
C ARG A 108 -3.25 -26.72 -16.40
N GLU A 109 -3.70 -26.92 -15.17
CA GLU A 109 -4.95 -27.63 -14.86
C GLU A 109 -6.20 -26.90 -15.36
N TYR A 110 -6.07 -25.60 -15.63
CA TYR A 110 -7.16 -24.74 -16.14
C TYR A 110 -7.06 -24.48 -17.66
N ASP A 111 -6.33 -25.33 -18.39
CA ASP A 111 -6.15 -25.22 -19.84
C ASP A 111 -5.53 -23.89 -20.31
N HIS A 112 -4.65 -23.31 -19.49
CA HIS A 112 -3.81 -22.18 -19.88
C HIS A 112 -2.45 -22.67 -20.38
N ASN A 113 -1.96 -22.09 -21.47
CA ASN A 113 -0.65 -22.41 -22.05
C ASN A 113 0.15 -21.12 -22.33
N PRO A 114 0.65 -20.44 -21.29
CA PRO A 114 1.35 -19.18 -21.43
C PRO A 114 2.73 -19.34 -22.05
N ALA A 115 3.21 -18.30 -22.74
CA ALA A 115 4.62 -18.16 -23.11
C ALA A 115 5.46 -17.89 -21.86
N LEU A 116 6.67 -18.42 -21.81
CA LEU A 116 7.56 -18.38 -20.64
C LEU A 116 8.80 -17.53 -20.94
N TYR A 117 9.15 -16.64 -19.99
CA TYR A 117 10.27 -15.70 -20.09
C TYR A 117 11.10 -15.73 -18.81
N SER A 118 12.37 -16.16 -18.87
CA SER A 118 13.21 -16.30 -17.68
C SER A 118 14.73 -16.26 -17.93
N ASN A 119 15.15 -15.78 -19.08
CA ASN A 119 16.56 -15.87 -19.48
C ASN A 119 17.39 -14.61 -19.20
N GLY A 120 16.84 -13.63 -18.47
CA GLY A 120 17.53 -12.40 -18.16
C GLY A 120 16.67 -11.38 -17.40
N GLU A 121 17.33 -10.35 -16.88
CA GLU A 121 16.69 -9.28 -16.09
C GLU A 121 15.68 -8.45 -16.89
N GLU A 122 15.80 -8.42 -18.22
CA GLU A 122 14.96 -7.61 -19.13
C GLU A 122 13.87 -8.44 -19.85
N GLU A 123 13.80 -9.74 -19.62
CA GLU A 123 12.87 -10.66 -20.30
C GLU A 123 11.38 -10.30 -20.08
N TRP A 124 11.08 -9.67 -18.95
CA TRP A 124 9.74 -9.15 -18.67
C TRP A 124 9.25 -8.13 -19.70
N LYS A 125 10.15 -7.42 -20.40
CA LYS A 125 9.78 -6.47 -21.47
C LYS A 125 9.10 -7.18 -22.64
N HIS A 126 9.55 -8.39 -22.96
CA HIS A 126 8.91 -9.18 -24.01
C HIS A 126 7.47 -9.58 -23.70
N VAL A 127 7.08 -9.62 -22.40
CA VAL A 127 5.66 -9.79 -22.02
C VAL A 127 4.87 -8.54 -22.38
N CYS A 128 5.45 -7.35 -22.19
CA CYS A 128 4.81 -6.07 -22.52
C CYS A 128 4.69 -5.87 -24.06
N ASP A 129 5.63 -6.42 -24.86
CA ASP A 129 5.62 -6.32 -26.33
C ASP A 129 4.55 -7.19 -27.01
N ARG A 130 3.92 -8.12 -26.28
CA ARG A 130 2.98 -9.08 -26.88
C ARG A 130 1.64 -8.43 -27.26
N GLU A 131 1.13 -8.74 -28.43
CA GLU A 131 -0.21 -8.32 -28.88
C GLU A 131 -1.35 -9.10 -28.20
N ASP A 132 -1.06 -10.28 -27.64
CA ASP A 132 -2.02 -11.14 -26.96
C ASP A 132 -1.98 -10.97 -25.42
N VAL A 133 -1.57 -9.81 -24.95
CA VAL A 133 -1.62 -9.38 -23.53
C VAL A 133 -2.39 -8.06 -23.43
N ASP A 134 -3.40 -8.00 -22.57
CA ASP A 134 -4.20 -6.80 -22.29
C ASP A 134 -3.81 -6.17 -20.94
N LEU A 135 -3.52 -7.03 -19.96
CA LEU A 135 -3.23 -6.67 -18.57
C LEU A 135 -1.87 -7.24 -18.14
N ILE A 136 -1.00 -6.40 -17.65
CA ILE A 136 0.20 -6.81 -16.91
C ILE A 136 -0.11 -6.84 -15.42
N TYR A 137 0.11 -7.99 -14.79
CA TYR A 137 -0.05 -8.21 -13.35
C TYR A 137 1.33 -8.34 -12.68
N LEU A 138 1.73 -7.34 -11.88
CA LEU A 138 3.07 -7.19 -11.33
C LEU A 138 3.14 -7.70 -9.88
N CYS A 139 4.05 -8.66 -9.63
CA CYS A 139 4.35 -9.22 -8.31
C CYS A 139 5.86 -9.25 -8.02
N THR A 140 6.61 -8.35 -8.59
CA THR A 140 8.07 -8.23 -8.45
C THR A 140 8.47 -7.55 -7.12
N PRO A 141 9.77 -7.43 -6.79
CA PRO A 141 10.24 -6.56 -5.71
C PRO A 141 9.84 -5.09 -5.91
N TRP A 142 9.65 -4.36 -4.81
CA TRP A 142 9.07 -3.01 -4.80
C TRP A 142 9.72 -2.01 -5.77
N HIS A 143 11.06 -2.02 -5.86
CA HIS A 143 11.80 -1.09 -6.73
C HIS A 143 11.57 -1.32 -8.24
N LEU A 144 10.95 -2.42 -8.62
CA LEU A 144 10.61 -2.75 -10.01
C LEU A 144 9.17 -2.38 -10.38
N HIS A 145 8.28 -2.13 -9.40
CA HIS A 145 6.87 -1.91 -9.68
C HIS A 145 6.64 -0.70 -10.59
N ALA A 146 7.11 0.48 -10.21
CA ALA A 146 6.90 1.69 -11.02
C ALA A 146 7.58 1.62 -12.39
N PRO A 147 8.87 1.23 -12.53
CA PRO A 147 9.49 1.09 -13.84
C PRO A 147 8.76 0.12 -14.77
N GLN A 148 8.33 -1.03 -14.25
CA GLN A 148 7.61 -2.03 -15.03
C GLN A 148 6.19 -1.58 -15.40
N ALA A 149 5.48 -0.92 -14.47
CA ALA A 149 4.15 -0.38 -14.72
C ALA A 149 4.16 0.72 -15.80
N ILE A 150 5.12 1.64 -15.72
CA ILE A 150 5.31 2.71 -16.71
C ILE A 150 5.58 2.09 -18.09
N HIS A 151 6.56 1.20 -18.18
CA HIS A 151 6.90 0.53 -19.44
C HIS A 151 5.70 -0.23 -20.03
N ALA A 152 4.93 -0.96 -19.22
CA ALA A 152 3.74 -1.67 -19.66
C ALA A 152 2.67 -0.74 -20.25
N MET A 153 2.40 0.40 -19.58
CA MET A 153 1.44 1.39 -20.09
C MET A 153 1.90 2.04 -21.38
N GLU A 154 3.21 2.32 -21.52
CA GLU A 154 3.82 2.81 -22.78
C GLU A 154 3.72 1.80 -23.93
N HIS A 155 3.61 0.48 -23.62
CA HIS A 155 3.39 -0.60 -24.58
C HIS A 155 1.92 -1.03 -24.69
N ASP A 156 1.02 -0.11 -24.41
CA ASP A 156 -0.43 -0.26 -24.60
C ASP A 156 -1.10 -1.31 -23.69
N LYS A 157 -0.55 -1.58 -22.48
CA LYS A 157 -1.10 -2.52 -21.51
C LYS A 157 -1.74 -1.82 -20.32
N HIS A 158 -2.86 -2.35 -19.84
CA HIS A 158 -3.35 -2.05 -18.50
C HIS A 158 -2.42 -2.69 -17.45
N VAL A 159 -2.38 -2.10 -16.26
CA VAL A 159 -1.49 -2.56 -15.18
C VAL A 159 -2.27 -2.80 -13.90
N ALA A 160 -2.00 -3.93 -13.28
CA ALA A 160 -2.32 -4.23 -11.89
C ALA A 160 -1.00 -4.49 -11.16
N THR A 161 -0.61 -3.66 -10.23
CA THR A 161 0.67 -3.78 -9.51
C THR A 161 0.49 -4.07 -8.05
N GLU A 162 1.25 -5.02 -7.52
CA GLU A 162 1.35 -5.21 -6.08
C GLU A 162 1.86 -3.94 -5.39
N ILE A 163 1.61 -3.85 -4.09
CA ILE A 163 1.94 -2.69 -3.27
C ILE A 163 3.38 -2.73 -2.76
N PRO A 164 4.00 -1.53 -2.63
CA PRO A 164 3.60 -0.19 -3.11
C PRO A 164 3.73 -0.05 -4.63
N ALA A 165 2.91 0.80 -5.25
CA ALA A 165 3.04 1.06 -6.69
C ALA A 165 4.32 1.84 -7.04
N ALA A 166 4.80 2.67 -6.12
CA ALA A 166 6.00 3.50 -6.25
C ALA A 166 6.70 3.67 -4.91
N GLN A 167 7.99 4.03 -4.94
CA GLN A 167 8.80 4.29 -3.75
C GLN A 167 9.30 5.75 -3.66
N THR A 168 9.22 6.50 -4.74
CA THR A 168 9.66 7.89 -4.82
C THR A 168 8.55 8.80 -5.35
N LEU A 169 8.61 10.10 -5.05
CA LEU A 169 7.64 11.07 -5.58
C LEU A 169 7.72 11.17 -7.11
N GLU A 170 8.92 11.02 -7.67
CA GLU A 170 9.11 11.04 -9.11
C GLU A 170 8.45 9.83 -9.79
N GLU A 171 8.55 8.65 -9.20
CA GLU A 171 7.83 7.46 -9.68
C GLU A 171 6.32 7.64 -9.59
N CYS A 172 5.80 8.19 -8.47
CA CYS A 172 4.39 8.52 -8.34
C CYS A 172 3.90 9.44 -9.47
N ARG A 173 4.67 10.52 -9.75
CA ARG A 173 4.40 11.46 -10.83
C ARG A 173 4.36 10.77 -12.19
N LYS A 174 5.39 9.99 -12.50
CA LYS A 174 5.50 9.28 -13.80
C LYS A 174 4.38 8.28 -14.00
N LEU A 175 3.98 7.54 -12.97
CA LEU A 175 2.82 6.63 -13.06
C LEU A 175 1.56 7.38 -13.49
N VAL A 176 1.28 8.51 -12.84
CA VAL A 176 0.10 9.33 -13.17
C VAL A 176 0.21 9.89 -14.58
N GLU A 177 1.32 10.55 -14.93
CA GLU A 177 1.54 11.14 -16.26
C GLU A 177 1.41 10.09 -17.37
N THR A 178 2.01 8.91 -17.19
CA THR A 178 1.96 7.83 -18.17
C THR A 178 0.54 7.29 -18.33
N SER A 179 -0.17 7.05 -17.23
CA SER A 179 -1.57 6.59 -17.26
C SER A 179 -2.47 7.59 -17.98
N GLU A 180 -2.34 8.89 -17.69
CA GLU A 180 -3.09 9.95 -18.34
C GLU A 180 -2.80 10.06 -19.86
N GLN A 181 -1.51 9.96 -20.25
CA GLN A 181 -1.08 10.06 -21.64
C GLN A 181 -1.53 8.86 -22.47
N THR A 182 -1.37 7.65 -21.93
CA THR A 182 -1.68 6.40 -22.63
C THR A 182 -3.13 5.97 -22.49
N ARG A 183 -3.86 6.53 -21.50
CA ARG A 183 -5.20 6.09 -21.09
C ARG A 183 -5.23 4.61 -20.74
N LYS A 184 -4.20 4.14 -20.07
CA LYS A 184 -4.15 2.79 -19.52
C LYS A 184 -4.41 2.83 -18.02
N HIS A 185 -5.22 1.91 -17.56
CA HIS A 185 -5.42 1.73 -16.13
C HIS A 185 -4.10 1.33 -15.45
N CYS A 186 -3.85 1.90 -14.29
CA CYS A 186 -2.82 1.46 -13.36
C CYS A 186 -3.46 1.33 -11.97
N MET A 187 -3.87 0.11 -11.61
CA MET A 187 -4.46 -0.20 -10.31
C MET A 187 -3.39 -0.75 -9.38
N MET A 188 -3.23 -0.13 -8.23
CA MET A 188 -2.47 -0.72 -7.13
C MET A 188 -3.35 -1.73 -6.38
N LEU A 189 -2.84 -2.93 -6.19
CA LEU A 189 -3.58 -4.08 -5.65
C LEU A 189 -3.67 -4.04 -4.11
N GLU A 190 -4.33 -2.99 -3.58
CA GLU A 190 -4.56 -2.86 -2.15
C GLU A 190 -5.76 -3.70 -1.71
N ASN A 191 -5.49 -4.94 -1.38
CA ASN A 191 -6.49 -5.95 -1.03
C ASN A 191 -7.32 -5.62 0.21
N VAL A 192 -6.77 -4.82 1.15
CA VAL A 192 -7.46 -4.45 2.38
C VAL A 192 -8.71 -3.61 2.12
N CYS A 193 -8.77 -2.86 1.02
CA CYS A 193 -9.98 -2.17 0.60
C CYS A 193 -11.17 -3.14 0.36
N TYR A 194 -10.89 -4.42 0.09
CA TYR A 194 -11.87 -5.48 -0.12
C TYR A 194 -12.05 -6.42 1.08
N ASP A 195 -11.49 -6.07 2.24
CA ASP A 195 -11.77 -6.80 3.47
C ASP A 195 -13.22 -6.52 3.92
N PHE A 196 -13.89 -7.55 4.40
CA PHE A 196 -15.33 -7.54 4.65
C PHE A 196 -15.77 -6.45 5.64
N PHE A 197 -15.02 -6.26 6.73
CA PHE A 197 -15.35 -5.23 7.71
C PHE A 197 -14.99 -3.84 7.21
N GLU A 198 -13.89 -3.68 6.46
CA GLU A 198 -13.49 -2.42 5.83
C GLU A 198 -14.54 -1.99 4.78
N MET A 199 -15.05 -2.90 3.95
CA MET A 199 -16.15 -2.60 3.02
C MET A 199 -17.46 -2.28 3.72
N MET A 200 -17.78 -2.99 4.82
CA MET A 200 -18.94 -2.70 5.65
C MET A 200 -18.85 -1.27 6.22
N THR A 201 -17.71 -0.90 6.80
CA THR A 201 -17.51 0.45 7.35
C THR A 201 -17.51 1.53 6.27
N LEU A 202 -17.03 1.24 5.06
CA LEU A 202 -17.18 2.12 3.90
C LEU A 202 -18.66 2.33 3.54
N ASN A 203 -19.46 1.26 3.52
CA ASN A 203 -20.90 1.36 3.28
C ASN A 203 -21.60 2.16 4.39
N MET A 204 -21.25 1.92 5.65
CA MET A 204 -21.75 2.70 6.79
C MET A 204 -21.43 4.19 6.63
N ALA A 205 -20.19 4.52 6.27
CA ALA A 205 -19.76 5.91 6.05
C ALA A 205 -20.54 6.59 4.92
N ARG A 206 -20.69 5.91 3.77
CA ARG A 206 -21.47 6.40 2.62
C ARG A 206 -22.94 6.62 2.93
N ARG A 207 -23.51 5.84 3.84
CA ARG A 207 -24.89 5.96 4.30
C ARG A 207 -25.05 6.88 5.52
N GLY A 208 -23.99 7.62 5.90
CA GLY A 208 -24.01 8.65 6.93
C GLY A 208 -24.02 8.14 8.37
N PHE A 209 -23.76 6.85 8.61
CA PHE A 209 -23.80 6.24 9.95
C PHE A 209 -22.88 6.95 10.95
N PHE A 210 -21.68 7.33 10.52
CA PHE A 210 -20.69 7.99 11.38
C PHE A 210 -20.86 9.51 11.47
N GLY A 211 -21.81 10.11 10.72
CA GLY A 211 -21.85 11.56 10.53
C GLY A 211 -20.63 12.07 9.76
N ASP A 212 -20.10 13.24 10.16
CA ASP A 212 -18.85 13.75 9.59
C ASP A 212 -17.67 12.95 10.13
N ILE A 213 -16.87 12.35 9.24
CA ILE A 213 -15.65 11.66 9.64
C ILE A 213 -14.62 12.70 10.11
N VAL A 214 -14.09 12.50 11.30
CA VAL A 214 -13.15 13.41 11.97
C VAL A 214 -11.73 12.85 11.95
N HIS A 215 -11.61 11.52 12.20
CA HIS A 215 -10.33 10.87 12.40
C HIS A 215 -10.35 9.42 11.90
N GLY A 216 -9.22 8.96 11.39
CA GLY A 216 -8.98 7.57 11.05
C GLY A 216 -7.64 7.08 11.60
N GLU A 217 -7.57 5.80 11.96
CA GLU A 217 -6.32 5.15 12.36
C GLU A 217 -6.12 3.89 11.54
N GLY A 218 -4.93 3.76 10.99
CA GLY A 218 -4.52 2.58 10.23
C GLY A 218 -3.10 2.14 10.57
N ALA A 219 -2.77 0.91 10.26
CA ALA A 219 -1.43 0.39 10.51
C ALA A 219 -1.08 -0.77 9.57
N TYR A 220 0.20 -1.05 9.46
CA TYR A 220 0.72 -2.36 9.13
C TYR A 220 1.70 -2.78 10.23
N ILE A 221 1.20 -3.50 11.22
CA ILE A 221 2.00 -4.07 12.31
C ILE A 221 1.94 -5.58 12.15
N HIS A 222 3.04 -6.15 11.67
CA HIS A 222 3.14 -7.56 11.29
C HIS A 222 4.56 -8.04 11.53
N GLU A 223 4.78 -8.89 12.50
CA GLU A 223 6.11 -9.45 12.76
C GLU A 223 6.59 -10.26 11.55
N LEU A 224 7.60 -9.77 10.86
CA LEU A 224 8.22 -10.36 9.68
C LEU A 224 9.73 -10.57 9.87
N LEU A 225 10.26 -10.39 11.09
CA LEU A 225 11.69 -10.42 11.34
C LEU A 225 12.34 -11.70 10.81
N ARG A 226 11.74 -12.86 11.13
CA ARG A 226 12.25 -14.16 10.65
C ARG A 226 12.13 -14.35 9.16
N MET A 227 11.09 -13.80 8.53
CA MET A 227 10.89 -13.88 7.08
C MET A 227 11.91 -13.01 6.35
N ASN A 228 12.17 -11.79 6.85
CA ASN A 228 13.17 -10.90 6.29
C ASN A 228 14.59 -11.51 6.38
N PHE A 229 14.92 -12.16 7.48
CA PHE A 229 16.17 -12.85 7.68
C PHE A 229 16.12 -14.34 7.28
N SER A 230 15.32 -14.69 6.29
CA SER A 230 15.31 -16.02 5.68
C SER A 230 16.16 -16.05 4.42
N LYS A 231 16.97 -17.11 4.22
CA LYS A 231 17.76 -17.30 2.99
C LYS A 231 16.89 -17.59 1.77
N THR A 232 15.65 -18.06 1.97
CA THR A 232 14.82 -18.64 0.90
C THR A 232 13.44 -18.02 0.77
N TYR A 233 12.94 -17.28 1.77
CA TYR A 233 11.57 -16.77 1.76
C TYR A 233 11.40 -15.60 0.77
N TYR A 234 12.33 -14.64 0.80
CA TYR A 234 12.43 -13.57 -0.18
C TYR A 234 13.69 -13.76 -1.00
N ALA A 235 13.55 -13.99 -2.30
CA ALA A 235 14.68 -14.18 -3.22
C ALA A 235 15.69 -13.03 -3.04
N ASP A 236 16.97 -13.35 -2.94
CA ASP A 236 18.05 -12.39 -2.75
C ASP A 236 17.84 -11.42 -1.56
N GLN A 237 17.07 -11.81 -0.56
CA GLN A 237 16.73 -10.99 0.62
C GLN A 237 16.23 -9.59 0.25
N TRP A 238 15.53 -9.43 -0.90
CA TRP A 238 15.14 -8.12 -1.40
C TRP A 238 14.40 -7.28 -0.36
N ARG A 239 13.48 -7.89 0.41
CA ARG A 239 12.68 -7.17 1.39
C ARG A 239 13.49 -6.75 2.63
N LEU A 240 14.52 -7.51 3.01
CA LEU A 240 15.47 -7.10 4.04
C LEU A 240 16.28 -5.89 3.57
N LYS A 241 16.76 -5.91 2.32
CA LYS A 241 17.50 -4.80 1.71
C LYS A 241 16.69 -3.50 1.68
N GLU A 242 15.38 -3.57 1.46
CA GLU A 242 14.47 -2.42 1.53
C GLU A 242 14.33 -1.81 2.93
N ASN A 243 14.76 -2.51 3.98
CA ASN A 243 14.78 -2.00 5.35
C ASN A 243 16.16 -1.44 5.78
N ILE A 244 17.12 -1.35 4.85
CA ILE A 244 18.47 -0.82 5.08
C ILE A 244 18.58 0.57 4.45
N ASP A 245 19.22 1.50 5.17
CA ASP A 245 19.44 2.91 4.77
C ASP A 245 18.15 3.70 4.49
N ARG A 246 17.02 3.25 5.03
CA ARG A 246 15.69 3.86 4.94
C ARG A 246 15.07 3.97 6.33
N ASN A 247 14.28 5.01 6.58
CA ASN A 247 13.60 5.16 7.86
C ASN A 247 12.30 5.97 7.76
N GLY A 248 11.18 5.29 7.70
CA GLY A 248 9.85 5.87 7.54
C GLY A 248 8.76 4.81 7.56
N ASN A 249 7.58 5.17 7.09
CA ASN A 249 6.49 4.23 6.84
C ASN A 249 6.65 3.63 5.44
N LEU A 250 7.33 2.50 5.32
CA LEU A 250 7.63 1.87 4.03
C LEU A 250 6.46 1.06 3.45
N TYR A 251 5.35 0.93 4.19
CA TYR A 251 4.21 0.10 3.78
C TYR A 251 2.88 0.66 4.29
N PRO A 252 2.53 1.92 3.93
CA PRO A 252 1.36 2.61 4.47
C PRO A 252 0.02 2.07 3.97
N MET A 253 -0.02 1.41 2.80
CA MET A 253 -1.23 1.14 2.03
C MET A 253 -2.28 0.35 2.82
N HIS A 254 -1.86 -0.73 3.50
CA HIS A 254 -2.79 -1.57 4.28
C HIS A 254 -3.49 -0.82 5.42
N GLY A 255 -2.85 0.19 5.99
CA GLY A 255 -3.48 1.05 6.99
C GLY A 255 -4.26 2.21 6.38
N LEU A 256 -3.81 2.70 5.22
CA LEU A 256 -4.33 3.91 4.60
C LEU A 256 -5.50 3.66 3.64
N GLY A 257 -5.42 2.62 2.80
CA GLY A 257 -6.33 2.46 1.66
C GLY A 257 -7.81 2.52 2.03
N SER A 258 -8.24 1.68 2.98
CA SER A 258 -9.63 1.69 3.43
C SER A 258 -10.05 3.01 4.11
N ILE A 259 -9.16 3.65 4.87
CA ILE A 259 -9.41 4.97 5.48
C ILE A 259 -9.50 6.05 4.40
N ALA A 260 -8.64 5.99 3.38
CA ALA A 260 -8.66 6.91 2.24
C ALA A 260 -9.99 6.84 1.47
N GLN A 261 -10.51 5.62 1.22
CA GLN A 261 -11.81 5.40 0.60
C GLN A 261 -12.95 5.98 1.47
N ILE A 262 -12.94 5.75 2.78
CA ILE A 262 -13.95 6.27 3.71
C ILE A 262 -13.92 7.80 3.78
N MET A 263 -12.74 8.41 3.72
CA MET A 263 -12.57 9.87 3.75
C MET A 263 -12.70 10.53 2.39
N ASN A 264 -12.89 9.76 1.31
CA ASN A 264 -12.96 10.24 -0.07
C ASN A 264 -11.71 11.05 -0.48
N LEU A 265 -10.51 10.56 -0.14
CA LEU A 265 -9.26 11.17 -0.61
C LEU A 265 -9.15 10.98 -2.12
N ASN A 266 -8.76 12.03 -2.85
CA ASN A 266 -8.86 12.23 -4.30
C ASN A 266 -10.31 12.45 -4.84
N TYR A 267 -11.34 12.37 -3.97
CA TYR A 267 -12.75 12.37 -4.34
C TYR A 267 -13.56 13.34 -3.47
N GLY A 268 -13.09 14.56 -3.35
CA GLY A 268 -13.69 15.61 -2.53
C GLY A 268 -12.87 15.99 -1.29
N ASP A 269 -11.80 15.27 -0.98
CA ASP A 269 -10.77 15.65 0.00
C ASP A 269 -9.39 15.21 -0.53
N ARG A 270 -8.29 15.67 0.08
CA ARG A 270 -6.92 15.24 -0.24
C ARG A 270 -6.04 15.32 1.00
N MET A 271 -4.93 14.60 1.01
CA MET A 271 -3.90 14.81 2.02
C MET A 271 -3.24 16.19 1.80
N ASP A 272 -3.09 16.99 2.86
CA ASP A 272 -2.45 18.30 2.82
C ASP A 272 -0.98 18.21 3.22
N TYR A 273 -0.71 17.67 4.42
CA TYR A 273 0.64 17.41 4.89
C TYR A 273 0.67 16.23 5.86
N LEU A 274 1.87 15.70 6.08
CA LEU A 274 2.13 14.72 7.13
C LEU A 274 3.34 15.10 7.98
N VAL A 275 3.35 14.58 9.21
CA VAL A 275 4.53 14.53 10.08
C VAL A 275 4.80 13.08 10.45
N SER A 276 6.08 12.70 10.58
CA SER A 276 6.45 11.32 10.83
C SER A 276 7.60 11.22 11.82
N VAL A 277 7.52 10.23 12.72
CA VAL A 277 8.54 9.92 13.72
C VAL A 277 8.79 8.42 13.72
N SER A 278 10.06 8.02 13.76
CA SER A 278 10.46 6.62 13.92
C SER A 278 11.19 6.41 15.26
N SER A 279 11.01 5.23 15.84
CA SER A 279 11.88 4.76 16.92
C SER A 279 13.28 4.43 16.39
N GLY A 280 14.24 4.12 17.26
CA GLY A 280 15.48 3.46 16.84
C GLY A 280 15.26 2.02 16.40
N ASP A 281 16.29 1.43 15.79
CA ASP A 281 16.35 -0.02 15.56
C ASP A 281 16.76 -0.72 16.88
N PHE A 282 15.88 -1.62 17.34
CA PHE A 282 16.10 -2.44 18.53
C PHE A 282 16.12 -3.94 18.21
N GLN A 283 15.90 -4.31 16.94
CA GLN A 283 15.72 -5.71 16.60
C GLN A 283 16.45 -6.18 15.34
N MET A 284 16.45 -5.43 14.23
CA MET A 284 17.06 -5.92 12.99
C MET A 284 18.59 -6.01 13.10
N GLY A 285 19.26 -4.98 13.55
CA GLY A 285 20.71 -4.98 13.78
C GLY A 285 21.15 -6.07 14.77
N PRO A 286 20.61 -6.11 16.00
CA PRO A 286 20.89 -7.17 16.96
C PRO A 286 20.58 -8.58 16.43
N HIS A 287 19.55 -8.73 15.59
CA HIS A 287 19.22 -10.02 14.98
C HIS A 287 20.26 -10.43 13.92
N ALA A 288 20.72 -9.49 13.09
CA ALA A 288 21.78 -9.71 12.11
C ALA A 288 23.09 -10.15 12.80
N GLU A 289 23.50 -9.46 13.90
CA GLU A 289 24.67 -9.83 14.69
C GLU A 289 24.57 -11.26 15.25
N LYS A 290 23.41 -11.59 15.83
CA LYS A 290 23.13 -12.92 16.35
C LYS A 290 23.23 -14.01 15.30
N LEU A 291 22.70 -13.79 14.10
CA LEU A 291 22.77 -14.75 12.98
C LEU A 291 24.19 -14.87 12.46
N ALA A 292 24.91 -13.77 12.31
CA ALA A 292 26.31 -13.75 11.81
C ALA A 292 27.30 -14.46 12.75
N ALA A 293 27.00 -14.55 14.03
CA ALA A 293 27.81 -15.30 14.99
C ALA A 293 27.82 -16.82 14.70
N GLY A 294 26.81 -17.34 14.01
CA GLY A 294 26.68 -18.76 13.69
C GLY A 294 26.75 -19.08 12.19
N ASP A 295 26.65 -18.08 11.31
CA ASP A 295 26.55 -18.27 9.88
C ASP A 295 27.09 -17.06 9.10
N ASP A 296 28.19 -17.26 8.41
CA ASP A 296 28.93 -16.24 7.64
C ASP A 296 28.10 -15.55 6.56
N PHE A 297 27.03 -16.20 6.08
CA PHE A 297 26.08 -15.60 5.12
C PHE A 297 25.54 -14.25 5.61
N TRP A 298 25.35 -14.08 6.92
CA TRP A 298 24.74 -12.88 7.50
C TRP A 298 25.74 -11.77 7.81
N LYS A 299 27.06 -12.00 7.66
CA LYS A 299 28.11 -10.98 7.91
C LYS A 299 27.91 -9.67 7.12
N PRO A 300 27.49 -9.68 5.84
CA PRO A 300 27.22 -8.45 5.09
C PRO A 300 26.07 -7.60 5.63
N TYR A 301 25.25 -8.16 6.50
CA TYR A 301 24.09 -7.51 7.11
C TYR A 301 24.36 -6.98 8.53
N VAL A 302 25.54 -7.22 9.08
CA VAL A 302 25.99 -6.63 10.36
C VAL A 302 26.44 -5.18 10.11
N ASP A 303 26.31 -4.33 11.13
CA ASP A 303 26.67 -2.90 11.08
C ASP A 303 25.97 -2.10 9.95
N ARG A 304 24.76 -2.52 9.58
CA ARG A 304 23.94 -1.79 8.61
C ARG A 304 23.02 -0.80 9.36
N ASN A 305 22.66 0.28 8.66
CA ASN A 305 21.72 1.26 9.16
C ASN A 305 20.29 0.78 8.87
N TYR A 306 19.73 0.03 9.81
CA TYR A 306 18.36 -0.46 9.68
C TYR A 306 17.34 0.62 10.06
N ARG A 307 16.15 0.55 9.45
CA ARG A 307 15.02 1.39 9.86
C ARG A 307 14.68 1.18 11.34
N GLY A 308 14.06 2.20 11.95
CA GLY A 308 13.48 2.05 13.29
C GLY A 308 12.35 1.02 13.33
N ASN A 309 12.13 0.39 14.48
CA ASN A 309 11.08 -0.62 14.65
C ASN A 309 9.70 -0.05 14.30
N MET A 310 9.25 0.95 15.06
CA MET A 310 7.95 1.59 14.91
C MET A 310 8.11 2.94 14.21
N ASN A 311 7.36 3.15 13.12
CA ASN A 311 7.09 4.47 12.56
C ASN A 311 5.65 4.87 12.87
N THR A 312 5.44 6.13 13.22
CA THR A 312 4.11 6.74 13.37
C THR A 312 4.07 8.02 12.57
N SER A 313 3.11 8.09 11.66
CA SER A 313 2.84 9.26 10.82
C SER A 313 1.45 9.82 11.14
N ILE A 314 1.33 11.14 11.20
CA ILE A 314 0.05 11.84 11.31
C ILE A 314 -0.13 12.66 10.04
N ILE A 315 -1.24 12.41 9.34
CA ILE A 315 -1.64 13.12 8.12
C ILE A 315 -2.79 14.05 8.45
N ARG A 316 -2.75 15.28 7.92
CA ARG A 316 -3.89 16.19 7.91
C ARG A 316 -4.43 16.32 6.50
N THR A 317 -5.76 16.30 6.35
CA THR A 317 -6.41 16.50 5.05
C THR A 317 -6.76 17.97 4.83
N ALA A 318 -7.03 18.35 3.58
CA ALA A 318 -7.46 19.70 3.20
C ALA A 318 -8.77 20.12 3.91
N LYS A 319 -9.68 19.17 4.15
CA LYS A 319 -10.91 19.41 4.93
C LYS A 319 -10.73 19.36 6.45
N GLY A 320 -9.50 19.21 6.94
CA GLY A 320 -9.17 19.29 8.35
C GLY A 320 -9.31 17.99 9.14
N ARG A 321 -9.54 16.87 8.48
CA ARG A 321 -9.54 15.53 9.08
C ARG A 321 -8.10 15.10 9.39
N THR A 322 -7.96 14.11 10.26
CA THR A 322 -6.64 13.56 10.61
C THR A 322 -6.61 12.05 10.41
N ILE A 323 -5.43 11.53 10.03
CA ILE A 323 -5.19 10.10 9.91
C ILE A 323 -3.90 9.77 10.68
N MET A 324 -3.94 8.79 11.55
CA MET A 324 -2.74 8.20 12.16
C MET A 324 -2.39 6.90 11.43
N LEU A 325 -1.13 6.78 10.99
CA LEU A 325 -0.61 5.56 10.37
C LEU A 325 0.58 5.02 11.16
N GLN A 326 0.60 3.72 11.41
CA GLN A 326 1.70 3.04 12.06
C GLN A 326 2.28 1.92 11.19
N HIS A 327 3.60 1.73 11.27
CA HIS A 327 4.31 0.66 10.56
C HIS A 327 5.38 0.03 11.44
N ASP A 328 5.27 -1.28 11.68
CA ASP A 328 6.27 -2.09 12.38
C ASP A 328 6.26 -3.52 11.81
N VAL A 329 7.44 -4.02 11.42
CA VAL A 329 7.60 -5.39 10.89
C VAL A 329 8.53 -6.25 11.75
N THR A 330 8.78 -5.85 12.97
CA THR A 330 9.79 -6.48 13.83
C THR A 330 9.29 -6.85 15.22
N SER A 331 8.35 -6.08 15.78
CA SER A 331 7.87 -6.32 17.15
C SER A 331 6.98 -7.56 17.24
N PRO A 332 7.09 -8.37 18.30
CA PRO A 332 6.25 -9.56 18.51
C PRO A 332 4.84 -9.17 18.98
N ARG A 333 4.27 -8.17 18.34
CA ARG A 333 2.89 -7.71 18.55
C ARG A 333 1.96 -8.52 17.64
N PRO A 334 0.78 -8.97 18.12
CA PRO A 334 -0.22 -9.58 17.26
C PRO A 334 -0.52 -8.72 16.03
N TYR A 335 -0.72 -9.38 14.88
CA TYR A 335 -1.04 -8.69 13.63
C TYR A 335 -2.19 -7.70 13.80
N THR A 336 -2.01 -6.49 13.29
CA THR A 336 -3.05 -5.47 13.31
C THR A 336 -2.87 -4.45 12.20
N ARG A 337 -3.98 -4.08 11.58
CA ARG A 337 -4.10 -2.90 10.72
C ARG A 337 -4.76 -1.73 11.45
N ILE A 338 -5.12 -1.90 12.73
CA ILE A 338 -5.95 -1.00 13.54
C ILE A 338 -7.36 -0.87 12.92
N HIS A 339 -7.48 -0.19 11.80
CA HIS A 339 -8.72 0.18 11.13
C HIS A 339 -9.74 0.74 12.12
N LEU A 340 -9.51 1.99 12.53
CA LEU A 340 -10.43 2.78 13.33
C LEU A 340 -10.94 3.96 12.52
N VAL A 341 -12.24 4.16 12.53
CA VAL A 341 -12.93 5.31 11.94
C VAL A 341 -13.71 5.99 13.04
N SER A 342 -13.51 7.29 13.22
CA SER A 342 -14.22 8.11 14.20
C SER A 342 -14.90 9.27 13.51
N GLY A 343 -16.21 9.38 13.72
CA GLY A 343 -17.05 10.45 13.21
C GLY A 343 -17.83 11.14 14.33
N THR A 344 -18.69 12.08 13.94
CA THR A 344 -19.49 12.87 14.91
C THR A 344 -20.68 12.12 15.51
N LEU A 345 -21.10 11.00 14.89
CA LEU A 345 -22.25 10.20 15.30
C LEU A 345 -21.89 8.75 15.68
N GLY A 346 -20.65 8.33 15.47
CA GLY A 346 -20.24 6.97 15.80
C GLY A 346 -18.79 6.69 15.48
N THR A 347 -18.34 5.51 15.90
CA THR A 347 -16.99 5.00 15.65
C THR A 347 -17.03 3.50 15.39
N ALA A 348 -16.09 3.02 14.59
CA ALA A 348 -15.85 1.59 14.36
C ALA A 348 -14.37 1.28 14.47
N ARG A 349 -14.02 0.12 14.98
CA ARG A 349 -12.65 -0.41 14.95
C ARG A 349 -12.63 -1.91 14.70
N LYS A 350 -11.61 -2.39 14.01
CA LYS A 350 -11.44 -3.82 13.74
C LYS A 350 -10.52 -4.50 14.75
N TYR A 351 -9.36 -3.92 15.00
CA TYR A 351 -8.32 -4.52 15.84
C TYR A 351 -8.14 -3.78 17.15
N PRO A 352 -7.81 -4.50 18.26
CA PRO A 352 -7.78 -5.97 18.35
C PRO A 352 -9.18 -6.58 18.20
N ALA A 353 -9.24 -7.81 17.72
CA ALA A 353 -10.50 -8.56 17.62
C ALA A 353 -11.19 -8.70 19.01
N PRO A 354 -12.53 -8.80 19.03
CA PRO A 354 -13.45 -8.71 17.91
C PRO A 354 -13.59 -7.27 17.38
N ALA A 355 -14.07 -7.14 16.13
CA ALA A 355 -14.49 -5.84 15.59
C ALA A 355 -15.60 -5.23 16.43
N ARG A 356 -15.63 -3.90 16.54
CA ARG A 356 -16.56 -3.19 17.42
C ARG A 356 -17.05 -1.90 16.79
N ILE A 357 -18.28 -1.52 17.14
CA ILE A 357 -18.94 -0.29 16.73
C ILE A 357 -19.51 0.40 17.99
N ALA A 358 -19.51 1.73 18.00
CA ALA A 358 -20.18 2.51 19.02
C ALA A 358 -20.90 3.69 18.39
N THR A 359 -22.05 4.06 18.94
CA THR A 359 -22.89 5.18 18.53
C THR A 359 -22.88 6.33 19.54
N ASP A 360 -22.31 6.09 20.72
CA ASP A 360 -22.13 7.08 21.77
C ASP A 360 -20.91 6.73 22.65
N HIS A 361 -20.70 7.50 23.74
CA HIS A 361 -19.58 7.35 24.65
C HIS A 361 -19.78 6.31 25.77
N THR A 362 -20.97 5.69 25.85
CA THR A 362 -21.30 4.78 26.96
C THR A 362 -20.69 3.39 26.78
N GLY A 363 -20.37 3.00 25.55
CA GLY A 363 -19.72 1.73 25.28
C GLY A 363 -19.87 1.26 23.83
N TRP A 364 -19.38 0.06 23.60
CA TRP A 364 -19.57 -0.62 22.33
C TRP A 364 -20.97 -1.24 22.27
N VAL A 365 -21.59 -1.26 21.10
CA VAL A 365 -22.87 -1.93 20.89
C VAL A 365 -22.80 -3.39 21.32
N SER A 366 -23.93 -3.98 21.70
CA SER A 366 -24.05 -5.40 22.02
C SER A 366 -23.70 -6.28 20.81
N GLU A 367 -23.44 -7.56 21.05
CA GLU A 367 -23.18 -8.51 19.98
C GLU A 367 -24.42 -8.67 19.06
N GLU A 368 -25.63 -8.66 19.65
CA GLU A 368 -26.87 -8.69 18.89
C GLU A 368 -27.03 -7.47 17.96
N GLU A 369 -26.84 -6.26 18.50
CA GLU A 369 -26.88 -5.03 17.70
C GLU A 369 -25.75 -4.98 16.65
N PHE A 370 -24.56 -5.54 16.96
CA PHE A 370 -23.49 -5.64 15.97
C PHE A 370 -23.91 -6.51 14.79
N HIS A 371 -24.55 -7.65 15.03
CA HIS A 371 -25.06 -8.52 13.96
C HIS A 371 -26.17 -7.85 13.14
N GLU A 372 -27.07 -7.10 13.75
CA GLU A 372 -28.07 -6.31 13.03
C GLU A 372 -27.42 -5.27 12.11
N LEU A 373 -26.37 -4.59 12.59
CA LEU A 373 -25.59 -3.65 11.80
C LEU A 373 -24.84 -4.37 10.66
N GLU A 374 -24.27 -5.53 10.94
CA GLU A 374 -23.59 -6.35 9.92
C GLU A 374 -24.56 -6.74 8.81
N GLU A 375 -25.72 -7.27 9.13
CA GLU A 375 -26.77 -7.60 8.15
C GLU A 375 -27.20 -6.40 7.33
N ARG A 376 -27.37 -5.24 7.99
CA ARG A 376 -27.84 -4.01 7.35
C ARG A 376 -26.82 -3.36 6.43
N TYR A 377 -25.53 -3.40 6.78
CA TYR A 377 -24.49 -2.63 6.11
C TYR A 377 -23.48 -3.49 5.33
N THR A 378 -23.57 -4.81 5.37
CA THR A 378 -22.81 -5.69 4.46
C THR A 378 -23.16 -5.33 3.02
N PRO A 379 -22.20 -4.91 2.19
CA PRO A 379 -22.48 -4.47 0.83
C PRO A 379 -22.75 -5.64 -0.12
N GLU A 380 -23.34 -5.33 -1.27
CA GLU A 380 -23.78 -6.32 -2.27
C GLU A 380 -22.62 -7.17 -2.80
N ILE A 381 -21.45 -6.60 -3.02
CA ILE A 381 -20.25 -7.35 -3.47
C ILE A 381 -19.91 -8.48 -2.47
N THR A 382 -19.99 -8.20 -1.18
CA THR A 382 -19.75 -9.21 -0.12
C THR A 382 -20.84 -10.26 -0.11
N ARG A 383 -22.11 -9.88 -0.25
CA ARG A 383 -23.25 -10.81 -0.27
C ARG A 383 -23.19 -11.77 -1.45
N ARG A 384 -22.83 -11.24 -2.62
CA ARG A 384 -22.87 -11.97 -3.89
C ARG A 384 -21.65 -12.86 -4.11
N VAL A 385 -20.47 -12.38 -3.77
CA VAL A 385 -19.19 -13.01 -4.15
C VAL A 385 -18.37 -13.42 -2.91
N GLY A 386 -18.67 -12.87 -1.74
CA GLY A 386 -17.82 -12.99 -0.56
C GLY A 386 -17.60 -14.43 -0.08
N GLU A 387 -18.61 -15.28 -0.09
CA GLU A 387 -18.47 -16.69 0.34
C GLU A 387 -17.57 -17.46 -0.64
N MET A 388 -17.83 -17.38 -1.94
CA MET A 388 -16.99 -17.99 -2.97
C MET A 388 -15.54 -17.46 -2.92
N ALA A 389 -15.37 -16.17 -2.65
CA ALA A 389 -14.04 -15.57 -2.51
C ALA A 389 -13.29 -16.14 -1.28
N ARG A 390 -13.98 -16.42 -0.17
CA ARG A 390 -13.38 -17.11 1.00
C ARG A 390 -12.96 -18.53 0.67
N GLU A 391 -13.76 -19.26 -0.11
CA GLU A 391 -13.45 -20.64 -0.56
C GLU A 391 -12.22 -20.68 -1.48
N VAL A 392 -12.12 -19.75 -2.43
CA VAL A 392 -10.94 -19.60 -3.30
C VAL A 392 -9.70 -19.19 -2.49
N GLY A 393 -9.88 -18.33 -1.48
CA GLY A 393 -8.84 -17.94 -0.52
C GLY A 393 -8.15 -16.61 -0.84
N GLY A 394 -6.91 -16.46 -0.34
CA GLY A 394 -6.17 -15.18 -0.41
C GLY A 394 -6.62 -14.24 0.73
N HIS A 395 -5.86 -14.26 1.85
CA HIS A 395 -6.10 -13.44 3.05
C HIS A 395 -7.58 -13.41 3.49
N GLY A 396 -8.21 -14.60 3.56
CA GLY A 396 -9.61 -14.72 3.96
C GLY A 396 -10.62 -14.29 2.89
N GLY A 397 -10.22 -14.24 1.61
CA GLY A 397 -11.06 -13.92 0.46
C GLY A 397 -10.88 -12.52 -0.11
N MET A 398 -10.27 -11.58 0.62
CA MET A 398 -10.14 -10.20 0.14
C MET A 398 -9.28 -10.07 -1.12
N ASP A 399 -8.22 -10.89 -1.28
CA ASP A 399 -7.43 -10.92 -2.52
C ASP A 399 -8.27 -11.37 -3.72
N THR A 400 -9.11 -12.39 -3.51
CA THR A 400 -9.98 -12.91 -4.57
C THR A 400 -11.05 -11.90 -4.96
N LEU A 401 -11.66 -11.21 -4.00
CA LEU A 401 -12.62 -10.14 -4.29
C LEU A 401 -11.99 -9.01 -5.11
N MET A 402 -10.78 -8.60 -4.76
CA MET A 402 -10.02 -7.58 -5.48
C MET A 402 -9.73 -8.01 -6.93
N ASP A 403 -9.14 -9.20 -7.10
CA ASP A 403 -8.83 -9.75 -8.43
C ASP A 403 -10.09 -9.91 -9.27
N TRP A 404 -11.15 -10.46 -8.69
CA TRP A 404 -12.44 -10.63 -9.35
C TRP A 404 -13.02 -9.29 -9.82
N ARG A 405 -13.00 -8.26 -8.96
CA ARG A 405 -13.54 -6.94 -9.30
C ARG A 405 -12.73 -6.24 -10.39
N LEU A 406 -11.39 -6.35 -10.33
CA LEU A 406 -10.51 -5.86 -11.40
C LEU A 406 -10.91 -6.47 -12.77
N ILE A 407 -11.05 -7.79 -12.81
CA ILE A 407 -11.41 -8.50 -14.05
C ILE A 407 -12.83 -8.15 -14.49
N ASP A 408 -13.80 -8.08 -13.57
CA ASP A 408 -15.17 -7.68 -13.87
C ASP A 408 -15.24 -6.27 -14.49
N CYS A 409 -14.49 -5.31 -13.93
CA CYS A 409 -14.42 -3.96 -14.49
C CYS A 409 -13.85 -3.96 -15.91
N LEU A 410 -12.75 -4.66 -16.16
CA LEU A 410 -12.14 -4.73 -17.50
C LEU A 410 -13.04 -5.45 -18.52
N ARG A 411 -13.75 -6.50 -18.10
CA ARG A 411 -14.67 -7.24 -18.96
C ARG A 411 -15.88 -6.40 -19.39
N TYR A 412 -16.39 -5.57 -18.52
CA TYR A 412 -17.58 -4.75 -18.79
C TYR A 412 -17.27 -3.31 -19.19
N GLY A 413 -16.01 -2.94 -19.35
CA GLY A 413 -15.62 -1.58 -19.69
C GLY A 413 -16.08 -0.58 -18.62
N LEU A 414 -15.81 -0.88 -17.36
CA LEU A 414 -16.13 -0.06 -16.22
C LEU A 414 -14.88 0.65 -15.68
N PRO A 415 -15.03 1.79 -15.00
CA PRO A 415 -13.94 2.34 -14.21
C PRO A 415 -13.46 1.32 -13.17
N LEU A 416 -12.16 1.31 -12.89
CA LEU A 416 -11.64 0.51 -11.80
C LEU A 416 -12.00 1.14 -10.44
N ASP A 417 -12.17 0.33 -9.41
CA ASP A 417 -12.52 0.76 -8.06
C ASP A 417 -11.42 1.61 -7.39
N MET A 418 -10.17 1.46 -7.83
CA MET A 418 -9.01 2.25 -7.43
C MET A 418 -8.25 2.64 -8.69
N ASP A 419 -7.90 3.91 -8.83
CA ASP A 419 -7.21 4.43 -10.02
C ASP A 419 -5.73 4.76 -9.74
N VAL A 420 -5.06 5.33 -10.73
CA VAL A 420 -3.66 5.72 -10.63
C VAL A 420 -3.41 6.83 -9.61
N TYR A 421 -4.41 7.66 -9.33
CA TYR A 421 -4.29 8.72 -8.32
C TYR A 421 -4.24 8.13 -6.90
N ASP A 422 -5.02 7.07 -6.63
CA ASP A 422 -4.93 6.31 -5.38
C ASP A 422 -3.57 5.63 -5.25
N ALA A 423 -3.10 4.99 -6.31
CA ALA A 423 -1.79 4.34 -6.35
C ALA A 423 -0.65 5.33 -6.04
N ALA A 424 -0.67 6.52 -6.65
CA ALA A 424 0.32 7.56 -6.44
C ALA A 424 0.23 8.19 -5.03
N LEU A 425 -0.99 8.59 -4.62
CA LEU A 425 -1.21 9.27 -3.34
C LEU A 425 -0.82 8.41 -2.13
N TRP A 426 -1.22 7.13 -2.14
CA TRP A 426 -0.92 6.23 -1.02
C TRP A 426 0.56 5.85 -1.00
N SER A 427 1.19 5.66 -2.16
CA SER A 427 2.63 5.39 -2.27
C SER A 427 3.48 6.59 -1.85
N ALA A 428 3.03 7.82 -2.10
CA ALA A 428 3.76 9.05 -1.74
C ALA A 428 4.02 9.20 -0.23
N VAL A 429 3.23 8.54 0.61
CA VAL A 429 3.46 8.52 2.07
C VAL A 429 4.84 7.94 2.42
N ILE A 430 5.36 7.01 1.60
CA ILE A 430 6.69 6.41 1.82
C ILE A 430 7.77 7.49 1.82
N PRO A 431 8.10 8.15 0.70
CA PRO A 431 9.18 9.14 0.65
C PRO A 431 8.90 10.37 1.52
N LEU A 432 7.64 10.77 1.69
CA LEU A 432 7.27 11.89 2.54
C LEU A 432 7.51 11.59 4.03
N SER A 433 7.22 10.37 4.48
CA SER A 433 7.49 9.96 5.87
C SER A 433 8.99 9.83 6.12
N GLU A 434 9.76 9.31 5.16
CA GLU A 434 11.22 9.24 5.23
C GLU A 434 11.84 10.64 5.34
N TRP A 435 11.37 11.56 4.50
CA TRP A 435 11.81 12.96 4.55
C TRP A 435 11.47 13.61 5.91
N SER A 436 10.24 13.46 6.39
CA SER A 436 9.82 14.05 7.67
C SER A 436 10.65 13.49 8.84
N VAL A 437 10.92 12.18 8.89
CA VAL A 437 11.79 11.56 9.90
C VAL A 437 13.20 12.13 9.82
N ALA A 438 13.78 12.24 8.62
CA ALA A 438 15.13 12.78 8.41
C ALA A 438 15.25 14.26 8.80
N GLN A 439 14.16 15.03 8.71
CA GLN A 439 14.08 16.44 9.07
C GLN A 439 13.58 16.67 10.53
N GLY A 440 13.59 15.64 11.39
CA GLY A 440 13.19 15.78 12.80
C GLY A 440 11.70 16.07 12.98
N ALA A 441 10.86 15.39 12.21
CA ALA A 441 9.40 15.50 12.20
C ALA A 441 8.88 16.85 11.62
N MET A 442 9.61 17.46 10.70
CA MET A 442 9.06 18.60 9.98
C MET A 442 7.87 18.19 9.11
N PRO A 443 6.83 19.04 9.00
CA PRO A 443 5.70 18.78 8.11
C PRO A 443 6.13 18.68 6.64
N ALA A 444 5.86 17.54 6.03
CA ALA A 444 6.04 17.29 4.61
C ALA A 444 4.73 17.54 3.87
N ARG A 445 4.69 18.48 2.93
CA ARG A 445 3.49 18.69 2.09
C ARG A 445 3.28 17.52 1.16
N VAL A 446 2.01 17.12 1.00
CA VAL A 446 1.63 16.05 0.09
C VAL A 446 1.29 16.66 -1.28
N PRO A 447 1.94 16.22 -2.37
CA PRO A 447 1.61 16.68 -3.72
C PRO A 447 0.16 16.39 -4.10
N ASP A 448 -0.42 17.26 -4.91
CA ASP A 448 -1.70 17.01 -5.56
C ASP A 448 -1.45 16.35 -6.93
N PHE A 449 -1.74 15.06 -7.01
CA PHE A 449 -1.59 14.29 -8.25
C PHE A 449 -2.77 14.45 -9.20
N THR A 450 -3.82 15.19 -8.82
CA THR A 450 -5.03 15.39 -9.61
C THR A 450 -5.15 16.78 -10.22
N ASP A 451 -4.14 17.65 -10.03
CA ASP A 451 -4.16 19.07 -10.49
C ASP A 451 -5.45 19.81 -10.11
N GLY A 452 -5.95 19.59 -8.90
CA GLY A 452 -7.19 20.18 -8.38
C GLY A 452 -8.47 19.41 -8.70
N ALA A 453 -8.42 18.40 -9.57
CA ALA A 453 -9.62 17.62 -9.94
C ALA A 453 -10.24 16.85 -8.76
N TRP A 454 -9.49 16.62 -7.68
CA TRP A 454 -10.01 15.99 -6.44
C TRP A 454 -11.27 16.68 -5.89
N GLU A 455 -11.48 17.98 -6.15
CA GLU A 455 -12.68 18.72 -5.71
C GLU A 455 -13.95 18.23 -6.41
N SER A 456 -13.83 17.75 -7.66
CA SER A 456 -14.96 17.34 -8.50
C SER A 456 -15.00 15.82 -8.80
N ASN A 457 -13.91 15.12 -8.58
CA ASN A 457 -13.81 13.67 -8.73
C ASN A 457 -14.84 12.93 -7.87
N ARG A 458 -15.23 11.74 -8.29
CA ARG A 458 -16.22 10.91 -7.61
C ARG A 458 -15.59 9.62 -7.11
N PRO A 459 -16.00 9.10 -5.93
CA PRO A 459 -15.57 7.80 -5.46
C PRO A 459 -15.85 6.71 -6.50
N LEU A 460 -14.87 5.83 -6.72
CA LEU A 460 -14.92 4.82 -7.77
C LEU A 460 -15.35 3.44 -7.27
N MET A 461 -14.98 3.08 -6.05
CA MET A 461 -15.21 1.75 -5.50
C MET A 461 -16.72 1.42 -5.41
N ASP A 462 -17.20 0.54 -6.30
CA ASP A 462 -18.61 0.16 -6.39
C ASP A 462 -18.90 -1.11 -5.57
N ILE A 463 -19.05 -0.92 -4.27
CA ILE A 463 -19.35 -2.02 -3.34
C ILE A 463 -20.78 -2.54 -3.45
N GLU A 464 -21.70 -1.79 -4.04
CA GLU A 464 -23.10 -2.18 -4.22
C GLU A 464 -23.34 -2.84 -5.59
N LEU A 465 -22.30 -2.98 -6.42
CA LEU A 465 -22.37 -3.57 -7.76
C LEU A 465 -23.50 -2.98 -8.61
N GLU A 466 -23.60 -1.64 -8.60
CA GLU A 466 -24.56 -0.90 -9.44
C GLU A 466 -24.26 -1.17 -10.92
N LYS A 467 -23.01 -1.46 -11.26
CA LYS A 467 -22.54 -1.82 -12.58
C LYS A 467 -21.63 -3.05 -12.54
N GLY A 468 -21.78 -3.92 -13.54
CA GLY A 468 -21.02 -5.17 -13.59
C GLY A 468 -21.56 -6.22 -12.62
N GLY A 469 -20.64 -7.01 -12.03
CA GLY A 469 -20.97 -8.05 -11.05
C GLY A 469 -21.51 -9.36 -11.66
N SER A 470 -21.36 -9.56 -12.96
CA SER A 470 -21.83 -10.76 -13.66
C SER A 470 -20.72 -11.77 -13.97
N THR A 471 -19.45 -11.40 -13.76
CA THR A 471 -18.32 -12.31 -13.87
C THR A 471 -18.45 -13.41 -12.80
N ARG A 472 -18.26 -14.66 -13.17
CA ARG A 472 -18.36 -15.80 -12.24
C ARG A 472 -16.98 -16.14 -11.67
N LEU A 473 -16.98 -16.64 -10.43
CA LEU A 473 -15.90 -17.47 -9.91
C LEU A 473 -16.18 -18.92 -10.30
N LEU A 474 -15.14 -19.60 -10.82
CA LEU A 474 -15.24 -20.97 -11.37
C LEU A 474 -14.87 -22.01 -10.31
#